data_a74fe08842a482c362c72fee2163482d
#
_entry.id   a74fe08842a482c362c72fee2163482d
#
_cell.length_a   1.000
_cell.length_b   1.000
_cell.length_c   1.000
_cell.angle_alpha   90.00
_cell.angle_beta   90.00
_cell.angle_gamma   90.00
#
_symmetry.space_group_name_H-M   'P 1'
#
loop_
_entity.id
_entity.type
_entity.pdbx_description
1 polymer ?
#
loop_
_entity_poly.entity_id
_entity_poly.type
_entity_poly.pdbx_seq_one_letter_code
_entity_poly.pdbx_strand_id
1 'polypeptide(L)'
;MRLLARLEKEYPRGDMRPQATAMRQQMAPAAADSRLADASAGKGKAVRVNNVVAGQPGLSVQRVFIDAGHGGRDPGTIHNDVIERNITLDIALRLGRLLEDNGLEVIYSRRKDVAVSLRDRTGKANQAGADLFVSIHVNAHEDRGINGFETYYLDISRDPRAVRVASQENARNDRNPGEVQKILSDGMLTARQYESRRLATDIQKQSLARLKRRGYTVRDNGTRAAPFIVLLGARMPCVLVEVGYCSNPHEARNLLDARYRMILAEGLAEGILSYSDRVRQNRTAQNSLTPPASGAM
;
A
#
# COMPACT_ATOMS: atom_id res chain seq x y z
N MET A 1 -27.47 6.15 -8.09
CA MET A 1 -28.32 7.20 -8.68
C MET A 1 -27.66 8.60 -8.65
N ARG A 2 -27.24 9.15 -7.49
CA ARG A 2 -26.65 10.53 -7.44
C ARG A 2 -25.31 10.70 -8.21
N LEU A 3 -24.49 9.66 -8.35
CA LEU A 3 -23.22 9.72 -9.07
C LEU A 3 -23.40 9.80 -10.59
N LEU A 4 -24.38 9.07 -11.13
CA LEU A 4 -24.72 9.12 -12.56
C LEU A 4 -25.25 10.49 -12.97
N ALA A 5 -26.14 11.07 -12.16
CA ALA A 5 -26.67 12.41 -12.40
C ALA A 5 -25.60 13.52 -12.35
N ARG A 6 -24.53 13.29 -11.57
CA ARG A 6 -23.38 14.22 -11.50
C ARG A 6 -22.46 14.09 -12.71
N LEU A 7 -22.20 12.87 -13.17
CA LEU A 7 -21.40 12.61 -14.37
C LEU A 7 -22.09 13.16 -15.64
N GLU A 8 -23.43 13.03 -15.74
CA GLU A 8 -24.19 13.59 -16.85
C GLU A 8 -24.15 15.11 -16.88
N LYS A 9 -24.03 15.77 -15.70
CA LYS A 9 -23.94 17.22 -15.58
C LYS A 9 -22.54 17.78 -15.83
N GLU A 10 -21.50 17.02 -15.47
CA GLU A 10 -20.09 17.44 -15.62
C GLU A 10 -19.52 17.09 -17.01
N TYR A 11 -20.12 16.14 -17.73
CA TYR A 11 -19.66 15.68 -19.06
C TYR A 11 -20.81 15.57 -20.06
N PRO A 12 -21.37 16.68 -20.53
CA PRO A 12 -22.57 16.70 -21.39
C PRO A 12 -22.33 16.25 -22.85
N ARG A 13 -21.11 15.94 -23.26
CA ARG A 13 -20.74 15.57 -24.64
C ARG A 13 -20.03 14.22 -24.71
N GLY A 14 -20.68 13.16 -24.30
CA GLY A 14 -20.18 11.80 -24.54
C GLY A 14 -21.21 10.80 -24.05
N ASP A 15 -21.59 9.84 -24.89
CA ASP A 15 -22.49 8.77 -24.48
C ASP A 15 -21.74 7.78 -23.56
N MET A 16 -21.69 8.12 -22.27
CA MET A 16 -21.04 7.35 -21.21
C MET A 16 -21.93 6.22 -20.66
N ARG A 17 -23.16 6.06 -21.15
CA ARG A 17 -24.13 5.08 -20.66
C ARG A 17 -23.69 3.61 -20.84
N PRO A 18 -23.10 3.21 -21.98
CA PRO A 18 -22.57 1.86 -22.13
C PRO A 18 -21.40 1.57 -21.19
N GLN A 19 -20.53 2.57 -20.96
CA GLN A 19 -19.35 2.47 -20.09
C GLN A 19 -19.74 2.41 -18.61
N ALA A 20 -20.73 3.19 -18.19
CA ALA A 20 -21.26 3.15 -16.83
C ALA A 20 -21.94 1.80 -16.52
N THR A 21 -22.57 1.17 -17.50
CA THR A 21 -23.19 -0.15 -17.36
C THR A 21 -22.12 -1.26 -17.28
N ALA A 22 -21.08 -1.19 -18.12
CA ALA A 22 -19.94 -2.11 -18.08
C ALA A 22 -19.18 -2.00 -16.75
N MET A 23 -19.02 -0.77 -16.23
CA MET A 23 -18.38 -0.51 -14.94
C MET A 23 -19.19 -1.07 -13.76
N ARG A 24 -20.52 -1.04 -13.82
CA ARG A 24 -21.39 -1.68 -12.82
C ARG A 24 -21.24 -3.20 -12.79
N GLN A 25 -21.08 -3.85 -13.95
CA GLN A 25 -20.85 -5.30 -14.03
C GLN A 25 -19.46 -5.70 -13.53
N GLN A 26 -18.45 -4.86 -13.74
CA GLN A 26 -17.09 -5.10 -13.25
C GLN A 26 -16.92 -4.81 -11.75
N MET A 27 -17.79 -3.96 -11.17
CA MET A 27 -17.76 -3.58 -9.76
C MET A 27 -18.75 -4.36 -8.90
N ALA A 28 -19.52 -5.30 -9.46
CA ALA A 28 -20.35 -6.19 -8.66
C ALA A 28 -19.44 -6.99 -7.71
N PRO A 29 -19.62 -6.89 -6.40
CA PRO A 29 -18.88 -7.73 -5.48
C PRO A 29 -19.21 -9.19 -5.83
N ALA A 30 -18.18 -10.03 -5.90
CA ALA A 30 -18.41 -11.47 -5.91
C ALA A 30 -19.37 -11.77 -4.74
N ALA A 31 -20.49 -12.42 -5.05
CA ALA A 31 -21.57 -12.65 -4.12
C ALA A 31 -21.01 -13.11 -2.77
N ALA A 32 -21.20 -12.29 -1.76
CA ALA A 32 -20.84 -12.64 -0.41
C ALA A 32 -21.79 -13.77 0.02
N ASP A 33 -21.23 -14.94 0.26
CA ASP A 33 -21.93 -16.07 0.82
C ASP A 33 -22.48 -15.67 2.20
N SER A 34 -23.80 -15.60 2.31
CA SER A 34 -24.56 -15.09 3.47
C SER A 34 -24.60 -16.09 4.62
N ARG A 35 -23.52 -16.80 4.94
CA ARG A 35 -23.46 -17.83 5.98
C ARG A 35 -22.50 -17.58 7.13
N LEU A 36 -22.22 -16.32 7.46
CA LEU A 36 -21.46 -15.97 8.67
C LEU A 36 -22.11 -14.82 9.43
N ALA A 37 -23.34 -15.04 9.88
CA ALA A 37 -23.94 -14.33 11.00
C ALA A 37 -24.38 -15.41 12.00
N ASP A 38 -23.70 -15.49 13.09
CA ASP A 38 -24.01 -16.03 14.41
C ASP A 38 -22.89 -16.89 14.98
N ALA A 39 -21.99 -16.25 15.66
CA ALA A 39 -21.26 -16.82 16.80
C ALA A 39 -20.58 -15.68 17.59
N SER A 40 -21.35 -14.95 18.37
CA SER A 40 -20.84 -14.12 19.44
C SER A 40 -21.45 -14.57 20.74
N ALA A 41 -20.74 -15.38 21.52
CA ALA A 41 -20.80 -15.42 22.98
C ALA A 41 -19.82 -16.47 23.51
N GLY A 42 -18.71 -16.03 24.04
CA GLY A 42 -17.73 -16.88 24.70
C GLY A 42 -16.71 -16.04 25.47
N LYS A 43 -16.99 -15.83 26.75
CA LYS A 43 -16.12 -15.13 27.71
C LYS A 43 -14.77 -15.85 27.84
N GLY A 44 -13.65 -15.12 27.70
CA GLY A 44 -12.33 -15.61 28.03
C GLY A 44 -11.32 -14.49 28.09
N LYS A 45 -11.03 -13.96 29.28
CA LYS A 45 -9.94 -13.04 29.55
C LYS A 45 -8.60 -13.64 29.13
N ALA A 46 -7.91 -13.04 28.19
CA ALA A 46 -6.47 -13.11 28.15
C ALA A 46 -5.95 -11.70 27.80
N VAL A 47 -5.67 -10.95 28.86
CA VAL A 47 -4.88 -9.73 28.77
C VAL A 47 -3.45 -10.17 28.46
N ARG A 48 -3.07 -10.21 27.19
CA ARG A 48 -1.66 -10.25 26.81
C ARG A 48 -1.18 -8.82 26.69
N VAL A 49 -0.58 -8.34 27.75
CA VAL A 49 0.24 -7.13 27.73
C VAL A 49 1.56 -7.49 27.05
N ASN A 50 1.57 -7.51 25.72
CA ASN A 50 2.83 -7.46 24.99
C ASN A 50 3.12 -5.99 24.75
N ASN A 51 3.95 -5.39 25.60
CA ASN A 51 4.67 -4.13 25.32
C ASN A 51 5.67 -4.41 24.19
N VAL A 52 5.17 -4.62 22.97
CA VAL A 52 5.99 -4.68 21.77
C VAL A 52 6.07 -3.25 21.26
N VAL A 53 7.21 -2.61 21.44
CA VAL A 53 7.49 -1.31 20.83
C VAL A 53 7.56 -1.55 19.32
N ALA A 54 6.51 -1.14 18.61
CA ALA A 54 6.46 -1.22 17.15
C ALA A 54 7.70 -0.50 16.59
N GLY A 55 8.46 -1.20 15.72
CA GLY A 55 9.62 -0.62 15.05
C GLY A 55 11.00 -1.00 15.61
N GLN A 56 11.09 -1.92 16.59
CA GLN A 56 12.39 -2.46 16.99
C GLN A 56 12.91 -3.48 15.95
N PRO A 57 14.19 -3.39 15.54
CA PRO A 57 14.82 -4.41 14.70
C PRO A 57 14.76 -5.78 15.39
N GLY A 58 14.26 -6.81 14.71
CA GLY A 58 14.26 -8.19 15.21
C GLY A 58 12.91 -8.76 15.65
N LEU A 59 11.79 -8.04 15.50
CA LEU A 59 10.45 -8.58 15.77
C LEU A 59 9.89 -9.30 14.52
N SER A 60 9.14 -10.39 14.74
CA SER A 60 8.40 -11.06 13.66
C SER A 60 7.29 -10.15 13.15
N VAL A 61 7.10 -10.06 11.84
CA VAL A 61 5.93 -9.40 11.25
C VAL A 61 4.71 -10.26 11.52
N GLN A 62 3.73 -9.71 12.20
CA GLN A 62 2.46 -10.35 12.51
C GLN A 62 1.28 -9.56 11.95
N ARG A 63 1.39 -8.24 11.91
CA ARG A 63 0.30 -7.33 11.54
C ARG A 63 0.73 -6.36 10.46
N VAL A 64 0.01 -6.38 9.32
CA VAL A 64 0.24 -5.50 8.19
C VAL A 64 -0.90 -4.51 8.04
N PHE A 65 -0.59 -3.22 7.99
CA PHE A 65 -1.56 -2.20 7.64
C PHE A 65 -1.48 -1.90 6.15
N ILE A 66 -2.57 -2.16 5.44
CA ILE A 66 -2.71 -1.88 4.01
C ILE A 66 -3.48 -0.58 3.84
N ASP A 67 -2.84 0.36 3.18
CA ASP A 67 -3.44 1.64 2.84
C ASP A 67 -3.83 1.65 1.35
N ALA A 68 -5.13 1.69 1.08
CA ALA A 68 -5.64 1.94 -0.26
C ALA A 68 -5.66 3.44 -0.50
N GLY A 69 -4.79 3.95 -1.37
CA GLY A 69 -4.69 5.38 -1.70
C GLY A 69 -6.03 5.99 -2.09
N HIS A 70 -6.21 7.27 -1.80
CA HIS A 70 -7.41 8.05 -2.13
C HIS A 70 -8.70 7.50 -1.53
N GLY A 71 -9.86 7.84 -2.11
CA GLY A 71 -11.18 7.33 -1.69
C GLY A 71 -12.22 8.42 -1.45
N GLY A 72 -13.50 8.08 -1.63
CA GLY A 72 -14.63 8.98 -1.45
C GLY A 72 -14.58 10.18 -2.40
N ARG A 73 -14.47 11.40 -1.87
CA ARG A 73 -14.36 12.63 -2.66
C ARG A 73 -13.03 12.79 -3.39
N ASP A 74 -12.02 12.02 -3.02
CA ASP A 74 -10.71 12.03 -3.65
C ASP A 74 -10.57 10.84 -4.61
N PRO A 75 -10.69 11.05 -5.94
CA PRO A 75 -10.62 9.97 -6.91
C PRO A 75 -9.19 9.50 -7.18
N GLY A 76 -8.16 10.25 -6.76
CA GLY A 76 -6.80 10.07 -7.26
C GLY A 76 -6.65 10.55 -8.69
N THR A 77 -5.72 9.95 -9.43
CA THR A 77 -5.55 10.21 -10.86
C THR A 77 -6.68 9.55 -11.66
N ILE A 78 -7.07 10.22 -12.78
CA ILE A 78 -8.09 9.71 -13.70
C ILE A 78 -7.57 9.83 -15.12
N HIS A 79 -7.21 8.70 -15.74
CA HIS A 79 -6.77 8.62 -17.13
C HIS A 79 -7.18 7.28 -17.76
N ASN A 80 -7.52 7.30 -19.05
CA ASN A 80 -7.80 6.09 -19.83
C ASN A 80 -8.82 5.14 -19.13
N ASP A 81 -9.91 5.69 -18.60
CA ASP A 81 -10.98 4.99 -17.86
C ASP A 81 -10.56 4.40 -16.50
N VAL A 82 -9.32 4.56 -16.10
CA VAL A 82 -8.81 4.21 -14.78
C VAL A 82 -9.13 5.33 -13.80
N ILE A 83 -9.76 4.99 -12.68
CA ILE A 83 -9.94 5.84 -11.50
C ILE A 83 -9.11 5.22 -10.39
N GLU A 84 -8.05 5.89 -9.96
CA GLU A 84 -7.04 5.35 -9.05
C GLU A 84 -7.66 4.76 -7.77
N ARG A 85 -8.56 5.49 -7.08
CA ARG A 85 -9.19 5.01 -5.83
C ARG A 85 -9.89 3.65 -5.97
N ASN A 86 -10.35 3.28 -7.17
CA ASN A 86 -11.02 2.01 -7.42
C ASN A 86 -9.98 0.89 -7.56
N ILE A 87 -8.90 1.16 -8.27
CA ILE A 87 -7.81 0.21 -8.50
C ILE A 87 -7.08 -0.08 -7.20
N THR A 88 -6.74 0.96 -6.44
CA THR A 88 -6.03 0.82 -5.16
C THR A 88 -6.85 0.04 -4.15
N LEU A 89 -8.17 0.27 -4.08
CA LEU A 89 -9.07 -0.49 -3.20
C LEU A 89 -9.16 -1.97 -3.60
N ASP A 90 -9.32 -2.27 -4.89
CA ASP A 90 -9.41 -3.65 -5.37
C ASP A 90 -8.11 -4.43 -5.09
N ILE A 91 -6.95 -3.82 -5.38
CA ILE A 91 -5.64 -4.44 -5.10
C ILE A 91 -5.44 -4.63 -3.60
N ALA A 92 -5.77 -3.62 -2.77
CA ALA A 92 -5.64 -3.70 -1.32
C ALA A 92 -6.46 -4.84 -0.72
N LEU A 93 -7.71 -5.02 -1.16
CA LEU A 93 -8.58 -6.09 -0.67
C LEU A 93 -8.09 -7.49 -1.09
N ARG A 94 -7.53 -7.63 -2.31
CA ARG A 94 -6.92 -8.88 -2.79
C ARG A 94 -5.64 -9.19 -2.02
N LEU A 95 -4.77 -8.19 -1.85
CA LEU A 95 -3.53 -8.31 -1.08
C LEU A 95 -3.83 -8.77 0.35
N GLY A 96 -4.82 -8.16 0.99
CA GLY A 96 -5.14 -8.50 2.37
C GLY A 96 -5.57 -9.95 2.53
N ARG A 97 -6.43 -10.47 1.66
CA ARG A 97 -6.82 -11.89 1.68
C ARG A 97 -5.60 -12.80 1.54
N LEU A 98 -4.69 -12.50 0.60
CA LEU A 98 -3.47 -13.29 0.42
C LEU A 98 -2.59 -13.29 1.66
N LEU A 99 -2.48 -12.16 2.37
CA LEU A 99 -1.72 -12.08 3.61
C LEU A 99 -2.43 -12.80 4.78
N GLU A 100 -3.75 -12.67 4.89
CA GLU A 100 -4.58 -13.40 5.87
C GLU A 100 -4.46 -14.92 5.67
N ASP A 101 -4.51 -15.41 4.41
CA ASP A 101 -4.30 -16.81 4.04
C ASP A 101 -2.90 -17.33 4.42
N ASN A 102 -1.92 -16.43 4.55
CA ASN A 102 -0.56 -16.72 5.02
C ASN A 102 -0.35 -16.45 6.52
N GLY A 103 -1.44 -16.30 7.29
CA GLY A 103 -1.41 -16.21 8.75
C GLY A 103 -1.03 -14.83 9.31
N LEU A 104 -1.06 -13.78 8.50
CA LEU A 104 -0.84 -12.41 8.96
C LEU A 104 -2.17 -11.74 9.30
N GLU A 105 -2.19 -10.92 10.35
CA GLU A 105 -3.30 -10.04 10.65
C GLU A 105 -3.26 -8.83 9.70
N VAL A 106 -4.40 -8.48 9.08
CA VAL A 106 -4.48 -7.37 8.14
C VAL A 106 -5.46 -6.30 8.61
N ILE A 107 -4.99 -5.07 8.63
CA ILE A 107 -5.77 -3.87 8.93
C ILE A 107 -5.73 -2.95 7.73
N TYR A 108 -6.86 -2.29 7.44
CA TYR A 108 -7.00 -1.43 6.27
C TYR A 108 -7.26 0.01 6.66
N SER A 109 -6.73 0.95 5.90
CA SER A 109 -7.16 2.36 6.00
C SER A 109 -8.63 2.52 5.65
N ARG A 110 -9.09 1.78 4.61
CA ARG A 110 -10.47 1.70 4.13
C ARG A 110 -10.74 0.37 3.45
N ARG A 111 -11.96 -0.11 3.58
CA ARG A 111 -12.48 -1.31 2.87
C ARG A 111 -13.63 -0.96 1.92
N LYS A 112 -13.95 0.33 1.80
CA LYS A 112 -15.01 0.88 0.95
C LYS A 112 -14.51 2.16 0.29
N ASP A 113 -15.29 2.69 -0.65
CA ASP A 113 -15.00 3.98 -1.26
C ASP A 113 -15.41 5.13 -0.31
N VAL A 114 -14.53 5.41 0.65
CA VAL A 114 -14.65 6.49 1.64
C VAL A 114 -13.37 7.29 1.72
N ALA A 115 -13.48 8.58 2.01
CA ALA A 115 -12.31 9.44 2.20
C ALA A 115 -11.65 9.18 3.54
N VAL A 116 -10.31 9.07 3.54
CA VAL A 116 -9.47 8.95 4.74
C VAL A 116 -8.34 9.96 4.61
N SER A 117 -8.16 10.82 5.62
CA SER A 117 -7.08 11.81 5.60
C SER A 117 -5.70 11.13 5.67
N LEU A 118 -4.65 11.77 5.13
CA LEU A 118 -3.30 11.21 5.16
C LEU A 118 -2.81 10.98 6.60
N ARG A 119 -3.18 11.86 7.54
CA ARG A 119 -2.85 11.72 8.97
C ARG A 119 -3.56 10.53 9.60
N ASP A 120 -4.83 10.30 9.25
CA ASP A 120 -5.61 9.19 9.82
C ASP A 120 -5.08 7.83 9.36
N ARG A 121 -4.49 7.74 8.16
CA ARG A 121 -3.91 6.50 7.63
C ARG A 121 -2.81 5.98 8.55
N THR A 122 -1.78 6.79 8.78
CA THR A 122 -0.69 6.42 9.70
C THR A 122 -1.10 6.44 11.16
N GLY A 123 -2.02 7.32 11.55
CA GLY A 123 -2.59 7.35 12.90
C GLY A 123 -3.26 6.03 13.27
N LYS A 124 -4.11 5.49 12.41
CA LYS A 124 -4.75 4.18 12.57
C LYS A 124 -3.73 3.03 12.59
N ALA A 125 -2.73 3.06 11.71
CA ALA A 125 -1.67 2.06 11.69
C ALA A 125 -0.90 2.03 13.02
N ASN A 126 -0.53 3.20 13.56
CA ASN A 126 0.15 3.34 14.84
C ASN A 126 -0.71 2.86 16.00
N GLN A 127 -2.00 3.24 16.03
CA GLN A 127 -2.96 2.83 17.06
C GLN A 127 -3.19 1.32 17.07
N ALA A 128 -3.21 0.73 15.89
CA ALA A 128 -3.36 -0.71 15.72
C ALA A 128 -2.09 -1.50 16.07
N GLY A 129 -0.95 -0.82 16.29
CA GLY A 129 0.33 -1.49 16.51
C GLY A 129 0.77 -2.32 15.31
N ALA A 130 0.57 -1.82 14.09
CA ALA A 130 0.99 -2.52 12.89
C ALA A 130 2.52 -2.64 12.81
N ASP A 131 3.00 -3.77 12.31
CA ASP A 131 4.42 -4.04 12.12
C ASP A 131 4.94 -3.50 10.78
N LEU A 132 4.05 -3.41 9.78
CA LEU A 132 4.33 -2.85 8.45
C LEU A 132 3.19 -1.94 8.00
N PHE A 133 3.53 -0.91 7.23
CA PHE A 133 2.59 -0.04 6.54
C PHE A 133 2.88 -0.05 5.04
N VAL A 134 1.89 -0.44 4.23
CA VAL A 134 2.00 -0.50 2.77
C VAL A 134 0.89 0.30 2.13
N SER A 135 1.24 1.42 1.50
CA SER A 135 0.31 2.26 0.73
C SER A 135 0.37 1.89 -0.75
N ILE A 136 -0.80 1.76 -1.39
CA ILE A 136 -0.95 1.35 -2.78
C ILE A 136 -1.52 2.50 -3.58
N HIS A 137 -0.85 2.88 -4.67
CA HIS A 137 -1.17 3.99 -5.55
C HIS A 137 -1.06 3.60 -7.03
N VAL A 138 -1.58 4.45 -7.90
CA VAL A 138 -1.45 4.38 -9.37
C VAL A 138 -0.98 5.72 -9.88
N ASN A 139 0.21 5.76 -10.43
CA ASN A 139 0.85 6.97 -10.90
C ASN A 139 0.21 7.53 -12.20
N ALA A 140 0.50 8.79 -12.47
CA ALA A 140 0.23 9.45 -13.75
C ALA A 140 1.37 10.39 -14.14
N HIS A 141 1.54 10.60 -15.43
CA HIS A 141 2.50 11.53 -16.00
C HIS A 141 1.92 12.22 -17.24
N GLU A 142 2.33 13.48 -17.51
CA GLU A 142 1.92 14.21 -18.71
C GLU A 142 2.39 13.51 -19.99
N ASP A 143 3.64 13.03 -19.99
CA ASP A 143 4.14 12.16 -21.03
C ASP A 143 3.54 10.75 -20.89
N ARG A 144 2.65 10.39 -21.81
CA ARG A 144 1.97 9.10 -21.86
C ARG A 144 2.89 7.91 -22.21
N GLY A 145 4.12 8.17 -22.63
CA GLY A 145 5.16 7.15 -22.84
C GLY A 145 5.75 6.63 -21.53
N ILE A 146 5.64 7.39 -20.44
CA ILE A 146 6.13 6.98 -19.13
C ILE A 146 5.27 5.84 -18.59
N ASN A 147 5.94 4.82 -18.06
CA ASN A 147 5.34 3.60 -17.55
C ASN A 147 6.25 2.93 -16.53
N GLY A 148 5.76 1.90 -15.84
CA GLY A 148 6.54 1.01 -14.99
C GLY A 148 6.04 0.95 -13.54
N PHE A 149 6.71 0.10 -12.79
CA PHE A 149 6.45 -0.17 -11.38
C PHE A 149 7.55 0.44 -10.52
N GLU A 150 7.21 1.08 -9.42
CA GLU A 150 8.18 1.70 -8.50
C GLU A 150 7.70 1.66 -7.05
N THR A 151 8.65 1.56 -6.13
CA THR A 151 8.35 1.51 -4.69
C THR A 151 9.12 2.59 -3.95
N TYR A 152 8.41 3.35 -3.13
CA TYR A 152 8.95 4.47 -2.38
C TYR A 152 9.05 4.17 -0.89
N TYR A 153 10.11 4.68 -0.27
CA TYR A 153 10.26 4.76 1.18
C TYR A 153 10.50 6.21 1.61
N LEU A 154 10.21 6.52 2.87
CA LEU A 154 10.32 7.88 3.39
C LEU A 154 11.78 8.25 3.62
N ASP A 155 12.28 9.23 2.88
CA ASP A 155 13.58 9.86 3.10
C ASP A 155 13.69 11.19 2.34
N ILE A 156 14.78 11.94 2.61
CA ILE A 156 15.15 13.11 1.82
C ILE A 156 15.54 12.63 0.43
N SER A 157 14.98 13.26 -0.59
CA SER A 157 15.27 12.91 -1.97
C SER A 157 15.79 14.12 -2.74
N ARG A 158 16.83 13.88 -3.55
CA ARG A 158 17.32 14.80 -4.58
C ARG A 158 16.92 14.35 -5.98
N ASP A 159 16.22 13.22 -6.11
CA ASP A 159 15.70 12.74 -7.39
C ASP A 159 14.46 13.57 -7.79
N PRO A 160 14.52 14.37 -8.87
CA PRO A 160 13.40 15.22 -9.28
C PRO A 160 12.13 14.43 -9.60
N ARG A 161 12.25 13.19 -10.06
CA ARG A 161 11.10 12.31 -10.35
C ARG A 161 10.39 11.93 -9.08
N ALA A 162 11.14 11.46 -8.08
CA ALA A 162 10.60 11.06 -6.78
C ALA A 162 9.96 12.25 -6.05
N VAL A 163 10.58 13.42 -6.10
CA VAL A 163 10.05 14.66 -5.53
C VAL A 163 8.75 15.07 -6.24
N ARG A 164 8.67 14.94 -7.57
CA ARG A 164 7.46 15.24 -8.34
C ARG A 164 6.30 14.33 -7.90
N VAL A 165 6.50 13.01 -7.84
CA VAL A 165 5.46 12.05 -7.44
C VAL A 165 5.00 12.35 -6.00
N ALA A 166 5.94 12.54 -5.07
CA ALA A 166 5.59 12.92 -3.70
C ALA A 166 4.81 14.25 -3.63
N SER A 167 5.15 15.23 -4.49
CA SER A 167 4.42 16.50 -4.55
C SER A 167 2.99 16.32 -5.06
N GLN A 168 2.77 15.46 -6.05
CA GLN A 168 1.43 15.16 -6.55
C GLN A 168 0.55 14.52 -5.47
N GLU A 169 1.09 13.52 -4.76
CA GLU A 169 0.36 12.84 -3.68
C GLU A 169 0.15 13.74 -2.45
N ASN A 170 1.11 14.62 -2.17
CA ASN A 170 1.02 15.56 -1.05
C ASN A 170 0.11 16.78 -1.35
N ALA A 171 -0.14 17.13 -2.63
CA ALA A 171 -0.81 18.38 -3.05
C ALA A 171 -2.24 18.55 -2.49
N ARG A 172 -2.85 17.48 -1.98
CA ARG A 172 -4.17 17.48 -1.36
C ARG A 172 -4.15 17.68 0.15
N ASN A 173 -3.00 18.04 0.68
CA ASN A 173 -2.77 18.32 2.08
C ASN A 173 -2.20 19.73 2.26
N ASP A 174 -2.57 20.41 3.35
CA ASP A 174 -2.13 21.78 3.67
C ASP A 174 -0.63 21.90 4.01
N ARG A 175 0.14 20.80 3.95
CA ARG A 175 1.58 20.81 4.26
C ARG A 175 2.43 20.94 3.00
N ASN A 176 3.35 21.90 3.06
CA ASN A 176 4.34 22.11 2.02
C ASN A 176 5.37 20.96 2.01
N PRO A 177 5.75 20.37 0.84
CA PRO A 177 6.83 19.39 0.74
C PRO A 177 8.14 19.82 1.41
N GLY A 178 8.45 21.11 1.42
CA GLY A 178 9.62 21.69 2.10
C GLY A 178 9.58 21.54 3.63
N GLU A 179 8.41 21.58 4.24
CA GLU A 179 8.27 21.32 5.68
C GLU A 179 8.53 19.85 6.02
N VAL A 180 8.06 18.94 5.16
CA VAL A 180 8.34 17.50 5.31
C VAL A 180 9.83 17.23 5.21
N GLN A 181 10.50 17.84 4.25
CA GLN A 181 11.95 17.71 4.06
C GLN A 181 12.74 18.25 5.27
N LYS A 182 12.27 19.35 5.86
CA LYS A 182 12.89 19.91 7.08
C LYS A 182 12.72 18.98 8.29
N ILE A 183 11.54 18.39 8.48
CA ILE A 183 11.28 17.41 9.56
C ILE A 183 12.19 16.17 9.40
N LEU A 184 12.44 15.74 8.17
CA LEU A 184 13.31 14.60 7.86
C LEU A 184 14.79 14.92 8.11
N SER A 185 15.21 16.17 7.91
CA SER A 185 16.61 16.59 8.14
C SER A 185 16.99 16.63 9.61
N ASP A 186 16.02 16.72 10.51
CA ASP A 186 16.25 16.79 11.96
C ASP A 186 16.61 15.44 12.64
N GLY A 187 16.91 14.39 11.88
CA GLY A 187 17.85 13.34 12.29
C GLY A 187 17.31 12.13 13.07
N MET A 188 16.00 11.85 13.14
CA MET A 188 15.48 10.77 14.02
C MET A 188 15.05 9.45 13.34
N LEU A 189 15.46 9.16 12.10
CA LEU A 189 14.81 8.12 11.29
C LEU A 189 15.65 6.90 10.86
N THR A 190 16.91 6.75 11.26
CA THR A 190 17.88 5.86 10.60
C THR A 190 17.52 4.37 10.55
N ALA A 191 17.14 3.75 11.66
CA ALA A 191 16.84 2.30 11.68
C ALA A 191 15.54 1.96 10.91
N ARG A 192 14.48 2.77 11.07
CA ARG A 192 13.21 2.58 10.38
C ARG A 192 13.33 2.82 8.88
N GLN A 193 14.13 3.81 8.46
CA GLN A 193 14.41 4.06 7.04
C GLN A 193 15.12 2.88 6.39
N TYR A 194 16.11 2.32 7.08
CA TYR A 194 16.81 1.14 6.60
C TYR A 194 15.86 -0.04 6.36
N GLU A 195 14.97 -0.34 7.32
CA GLU A 195 14.00 -1.42 7.19
C GLU A 195 12.91 -1.10 6.14
N SER A 196 12.48 0.15 6.02
CA SER A 196 11.56 0.58 4.95
C SER A 196 12.18 0.40 3.56
N ARG A 197 13.46 0.73 3.40
CA ARG A 197 14.19 0.51 2.15
C ARG A 197 14.29 -0.98 1.80
N ARG A 198 14.53 -1.84 2.80
CA ARG A 198 14.57 -3.29 2.60
C ARG A 198 13.21 -3.84 2.18
N LEU A 199 12.13 -3.43 2.87
CA LEU A 199 10.76 -3.79 2.50
C LEU A 199 10.44 -3.33 1.07
N ALA A 200 10.78 -2.09 0.71
CA ALA A 200 10.61 -1.56 -0.65
C ALA A 200 11.34 -2.42 -1.68
N THR A 201 12.58 -2.83 -1.39
CA THR A 201 13.38 -3.65 -2.30
C THR A 201 12.77 -5.03 -2.51
N ASP A 202 12.25 -5.66 -1.46
CA ASP A 202 11.60 -6.97 -1.56
C ASP A 202 10.29 -6.88 -2.34
N ILE A 203 9.46 -5.88 -2.06
CA ILE A 203 8.21 -5.64 -2.80
C ILE A 203 8.51 -5.40 -4.28
N GLN A 204 9.44 -4.50 -4.61
CA GLN A 204 9.84 -4.19 -5.98
C GLN A 204 10.26 -5.46 -6.73
N LYS A 205 11.20 -6.19 -6.16
CA LYS A 205 11.78 -7.40 -6.76
C LYS A 205 10.74 -8.49 -6.99
N GLN A 206 9.94 -8.81 -5.97
CA GLN A 206 8.99 -9.92 -6.06
C GLN A 206 7.81 -9.58 -6.96
N SER A 207 7.31 -8.34 -6.93
CA SER A 207 6.23 -7.89 -7.80
C SER A 207 6.61 -7.98 -9.28
N LEU A 208 7.79 -7.49 -9.65
CA LEU A 208 8.29 -7.58 -11.02
C LEU A 208 8.56 -9.03 -11.45
N ALA A 209 9.13 -9.85 -10.56
CA ALA A 209 9.34 -11.26 -10.82
C ALA A 209 8.00 -11.99 -11.04
N ARG A 210 6.97 -11.67 -10.24
CA ARG A 210 5.63 -12.24 -10.40
C ARG A 210 5.00 -11.85 -11.72
N LEU A 211 5.02 -10.56 -12.08
CA LEU A 211 4.52 -10.05 -13.35
C LEU A 211 5.20 -10.73 -14.54
N LYS A 212 6.54 -10.84 -14.49
CA LYS A 212 7.32 -11.53 -15.53
C LYS A 212 6.94 -13.00 -15.68
N ARG A 213 6.78 -13.74 -14.56
CA ARG A 213 6.34 -15.15 -14.58
C ARG A 213 4.96 -15.34 -15.21
N ARG A 214 4.12 -14.31 -15.17
CA ARG A 214 2.77 -14.28 -15.76
C ARG A 214 2.72 -13.71 -17.19
N GLY A 215 3.90 -13.45 -17.80
CA GLY A 215 4.02 -12.98 -19.18
C GLY A 215 3.87 -11.46 -19.37
N TYR A 216 3.88 -10.67 -18.28
CA TYR A 216 3.83 -9.22 -18.38
C TYR A 216 5.24 -8.63 -18.36
N THR A 217 5.52 -7.77 -19.34
CA THR A 217 6.74 -6.95 -19.35
C THR A 217 6.42 -5.58 -18.77
N VAL A 218 6.93 -5.33 -17.57
CA VAL A 218 6.76 -4.05 -16.85
C VAL A 218 8.14 -3.47 -16.61
N ARG A 219 8.27 -2.16 -16.86
CA ARG A 219 9.50 -1.43 -16.63
C ARG A 219 9.78 -1.35 -15.13
N ASP A 220 11.01 -1.71 -14.75
CA ASP A 220 11.51 -1.52 -13.40
C ASP A 220 11.99 -0.07 -13.21
N ASN A 221 11.23 0.73 -12.49
CA ASN A 221 11.63 2.09 -12.12
C ASN A 221 12.39 2.13 -10.79
N GLY A 222 12.53 0.98 -10.12
CA GLY A 222 13.33 0.78 -8.92
C GLY A 222 12.69 1.26 -7.63
N THR A 223 13.49 1.21 -6.56
CA THR A 223 13.13 1.76 -5.26
C THR A 223 13.72 3.15 -5.09
N ARG A 224 12.94 4.10 -4.53
CA ARG A 224 13.32 5.50 -4.41
C ARG A 224 12.98 6.07 -3.04
N ALA A 225 13.79 7.01 -2.60
CA ALA A 225 13.48 7.86 -1.47
C ALA A 225 12.56 9.00 -1.90
N ALA A 226 11.55 9.34 -1.10
CA ALA A 226 10.74 10.54 -1.35
C ALA A 226 10.00 11.02 -0.08
N PRO A 227 9.72 12.33 0.03
CA PRO A 227 9.10 12.93 1.20
C PRO A 227 7.57 12.82 1.17
N PHE A 228 7.03 11.60 1.21
CA PHE A 228 5.59 11.36 1.25
C PHE A 228 5.00 11.65 2.64
N ILE A 229 3.99 12.53 2.70
CA ILE A 229 3.30 12.88 3.95
C ILE A 229 2.60 11.66 4.55
N VAL A 230 2.03 10.79 3.71
CA VAL A 230 1.36 9.57 4.17
C VAL A 230 2.29 8.60 4.90
N LEU A 231 3.60 8.68 4.69
CA LEU A 231 4.59 7.84 5.37
C LEU A 231 5.19 8.52 6.61
N LEU A 232 5.09 9.86 6.71
CA LEU A 232 5.80 10.65 7.72
C LEU A 232 5.42 10.27 9.16
N GLY A 233 4.14 9.98 9.42
CA GLY A 233 3.64 9.67 10.75
C GLY A 233 3.80 8.21 11.17
N ALA A 234 4.23 7.31 10.29
CA ALA A 234 4.33 5.89 10.58
C ALA A 234 5.44 5.58 11.58
N ARG A 235 5.17 4.70 12.55
CA ARG A 235 6.15 4.25 13.57
C ARG A 235 6.80 2.91 13.23
N MET A 236 6.38 2.28 12.14
CA MET A 236 6.84 1.00 11.62
C MET A 236 7.52 1.20 10.25
N PRO A 237 8.22 0.19 9.69
CA PRO A 237 8.66 0.20 8.30
C PRO A 237 7.49 0.48 7.37
N CYS A 238 7.64 1.46 6.47
CA CYS A 238 6.55 1.97 5.66
C CYS A 238 7.00 2.24 4.22
N VAL A 239 6.13 1.90 3.27
CA VAL A 239 6.36 2.09 1.84
C VAL A 239 5.11 2.58 1.13
N LEU A 240 5.30 3.25 -0.02
CA LEU A 240 4.27 3.56 -1.00
C LEU A 240 4.65 2.89 -2.32
N VAL A 241 3.69 2.18 -2.91
CA VAL A 241 3.89 1.42 -4.14
C VAL A 241 3.06 2.03 -5.25
N GLU A 242 3.71 2.48 -6.32
CA GLU A 242 3.09 2.87 -7.58
C GLU A 242 3.05 1.64 -8.50
N VAL A 243 1.87 1.05 -8.64
CA VAL A 243 1.71 -0.24 -9.33
C VAL A 243 1.69 -0.13 -10.86
N GLY A 244 1.77 1.08 -11.39
CA GLY A 244 1.76 1.40 -12.82
C GLY A 244 1.28 2.82 -13.06
N TYR A 245 1.26 3.25 -14.31
CA TYR A 245 0.85 4.59 -14.75
C TYR A 245 -0.47 4.53 -15.51
N CYS A 246 -1.55 5.06 -14.94
CA CYS A 246 -2.85 5.11 -15.63
C CYS A 246 -2.85 6.06 -16.85
N SER A 247 -1.91 7.02 -16.92
CA SER A 247 -1.71 7.88 -18.09
C SER A 247 -1.17 7.12 -19.31
N ASN A 248 -0.45 6.00 -19.09
CA ASN A 248 0.02 5.14 -20.18
C ASN A 248 -1.11 4.22 -20.66
N PRO A 249 -1.50 4.27 -21.97
CA PRO A 249 -2.65 3.50 -22.46
C PRO A 249 -2.49 1.98 -22.37
N HIS A 250 -1.24 1.47 -22.41
CA HIS A 250 -1.00 0.04 -22.28
C HIS A 250 -1.16 -0.41 -20.82
N GLU A 251 -0.57 0.32 -19.88
CA GLU A 251 -0.70 0.01 -18.45
C GLU A 251 -2.13 0.23 -17.94
N ALA A 252 -2.83 1.27 -18.43
CA ALA A 252 -4.23 1.48 -18.12
C ALA A 252 -5.11 0.27 -18.47
N ARG A 253 -4.93 -0.31 -19.68
CA ARG A 253 -5.64 -1.54 -20.07
C ARG A 253 -5.35 -2.71 -19.13
N ASN A 254 -4.09 -2.87 -18.73
CA ASN A 254 -3.71 -3.89 -17.75
C ASN A 254 -4.36 -3.62 -16.38
N LEU A 255 -4.33 -2.39 -15.89
CA LEU A 255 -4.93 -2.01 -14.60
C LEU A 255 -6.45 -2.22 -14.57
N LEU A 256 -7.14 -2.10 -15.71
CA LEU A 256 -8.56 -2.40 -15.83
C LEU A 256 -8.86 -3.91 -15.82
N ASP A 257 -7.88 -4.77 -16.15
CA ASP A 257 -8.02 -6.22 -16.08
C ASP A 257 -7.90 -6.73 -14.62
N ALA A 258 -8.97 -7.38 -14.16
CA ALA A 258 -9.02 -7.95 -12.81
C ALA A 258 -7.96 -9.06 -12.57
N ARG A 259 -7.55 -9.76 -13.63
CA ARG A 259 -6.47 -10.78 -13.55
C ARG A 259 -5.12 -10.12 -13.31
N TYR A 260 -4.85 -9.01 -13.99
CA TYR A 260 -3.62 -8.25 -13.78
C TYR A 260 -3.54 -7.70 -12.36
N ARG A 261 -4.63 -7.14 -11.83
CA ARG A 261 -4.69 -6.67 -10.44
C ARG A 261 -4.48 -7.79 -9.42
N MET A 262 -4.96 -9.01 -9.72
CA MET A 262 -4.66 -10.17 -8.87
C MET A 262 -3.18 -10.53 -8.88
N ILE A 263 -2.53 -10.49 -10.06
CA ILE A 263 -1.09 -10.75 -10.19
C ILE A 263 -0.26 -9.68 -9.45
N LEU A 264 -0.69 -8.41 -9.51
CA LEU A 264 -0.08 -7.34 -8.70
C LEU A 264 -0.19 -7.63 -7.21
N ALA A 265 -1.39 -8.00 -6.73
CA ALA A 265 -1.60 -8.35 -5.32
C ALA A 265 -0.76 -9.57 -4.89
N GLU A 266 -0.64 -10.59 -5.75
CA GLU A 266 0.24 -11.75 -5.52
C GLU A 266 1.71 -11.33 -5.38
N GLY A 267 2.18 -10.45 -6.26
CA GLY A 267 3.56 -9.94 -6.22
C GLY A 267 3.86 -9.11 -4.97
N LEU A 268 2.91 -8.24 -4.57
CA LEU A 268 3.00 -7.48 -3.33
C LEU A 268 3.04 -8.40 -2.11
N ALA A 269 2.18 -9.43 -2.07
CA ALA A 269 2.16 -10.42 -0.99
C ALA A 269 3.50 -11.18 -0.90
N GLU A 270 4.03 -11.67 -2.03
CA GLU A 270 5.34 -12.32 -2.08
C GLU A 270 6.45 -11.41 -1.54
N GLY A 271 6.41 -10.10 -1.86
CA GLY A 271 7.39 -9.13 -1.36
C GLY A 271 7.33 -8.94 0.15
N ILE A 272 6.11 -8.78 0.69
CA ILE A 272 5.89 -8.63 2.14
C ILE A 272 6.30 -9.90 2.89
N LEU A 273 5.94 -11.09 2.39
CA LEU A 273 6.29 -12.37 2.99
C LEU A 273 7.80 -12.61 2.94
N SER A 274 8.47 -12.29 1.82
CA SER A 274 9.92 -12.34 1.69
C SER A 274 10.63 -11.49 2.73
N TYR A 275 10.15 -10.27 2.96
CA TYR A 275 10.66 -9.39 4.00
C TYR A 275 10.43 -9.99 5.40
N SER A 276 9.22 -10.47 5.68
CA SER A 276 8.85 -11.09 6.96
C SER A 276 9.74 -12.29 7.30
N ASP A 277 9.99 -13.17 6.32
CA ASP A 277 10.86 -14.35 6.49
C ASP A 277 12.28 -13.95 6.81
N ARG A 278 12.81 -12.93 6.16
CA ARG A 278 14.15 -12.41 6.41
C ARG A 278 14.27 -11.82 7.83
N VAL A 279 13.29 -11.08 8.28
CA VAL A 279 13.24 -10.54 9.66
C VAL A 279 13.25 -11.68 10.67
N ARG A 280 12.49 -12.73 10.42
CA ARG A 280 12.44 -13.94 11.27
C ARG A 280 13.78 -14.68 11.31
N GLN A 281 14.42 -14.88 10.18
CA GLN A 281 15.74 -15.55 10.09
C GLN A 281 16.83 -14.78 10.83
N ASN A 282 16.90 -13.46 10.68
CA ASN A 282 17.86 -12.63 11.37
C ASN A 282 17.71 -12.74 12.89
N ARG A 283 16.49 -12.83 13.40
CA ARG A 283 16.21 -13.04 14.83
C ARG A 283 16.73 -14.39 15.34
N THR A 284 16.47 -15.46 14.58
CA THR A 284 16.94 -16.80 14.97
C THR A 284 18.47 -16.85 15.04
N ALA A 285 19.15 -16.23 14.07
CA ALA A 285 20.60 -16.12 14.06
C ALA A 285 21.14 -15.30 15.26
N GLN A 286 20.50 -14.20 15.63
CA GLN A 286 20.93 -13.41 16.78
C GLN A 286 20.72 -14.14 18.11
N ASN A 287 19.59 -14.84 18.29
CA ASN A 287 19.32 -15.63 19.50
C ASN A 287 20.30 -16.80 19.68
N SER A 288 20.80 -17.40 18.59
CA SER A 288 21.80 -18.46 18.65
C SER A 288 23.20 -17.98 19.02
N LEU A 289 23.48 -16.68 18.89
CA LEU A 289 24.78 -16.08 19.25
C LEU A 289 24.83 -15.53 20.68
N THR A 290 23.69 -15.47 21.38
CA THR A 290 23.64 -15.03 22.78
C THR A 290 23.85 -16.26 23.68
N PRO A 291 24.95 -16.42 24.41
CA PRO A 291 25.15 -17.55 25.31
C PRO A 291 24.07 -17.50 26.41
N PRO A 292 23.62 -18.67 26.92
CA PRO A 292 22.70 -18.70 28.04
C PRO A 292 23.31 -17.94 29.21
N ALA A 293 22.53 -17.05 29.82
CA ALA A 293 22.94 -16.35 31.02
C ALA A 293 23.44 -17.40 32.04
N SER A 294 24.74 -17.38 32.35
CA SER A 294 25.32 -18.26 33.35
C SER A 294 24.57 -18.01 34.67
N GLY A 295 23.81 -19.04 35.08
CA GLY A 295 23.14 -19.02 36.37
C GLY A 295 24.16 -18.73 37.47
N ALA A 296 23.98 -17.60 38.15
CA ALA A 296 24.64 -17.34 39.41
C ALA A 296 24.05 -18.35 40.43
N MET A 297 24.94 -19.23 40.89
CA MET A 297 24.70 -19.99 42.10
C MET A 297 24.73 -19.08 43.33
#